data_87f71452a482f83a33c214b4cceaee1f
#
_entry.id   87f71452a482f83a33c214b4cceaee1f
#
_cell.length_a   1.000
_cell.length_b   1.000
_cell.length_c   1.000
_cell.angle_alpha   90.00
_cell.angle_beta   90.00
_cell.angle_gamma   90.00
#
_symmetry.space_group_name_H-M   'P 1'
#
loop_
_entity.id
_entity.type
_entity.pdbx_description
1 polymer ?
#
loop_
_entity_poly.entity_id
_entity_poly.type
_entity_poly.pdbx_seq_one_letter_code
_entity_poly.pdbx_strand_id
1 'polypeptide(L)'
;KDWIAMRSGEEEIGWMLPKTPAPFPAVEYIHPSEDFTPRELSFSLENTSHYDEGYMTVEQVNLLFKTMPLDLTYVDENDRVIFYNRGEERVFPRSAGIIGREVKFCHPPKSVGTVLRILDEFRKGTKSESSFWINYKERLIYIRYFAVRDADKNYKGVIEISQDITDIK
;
A
#
# COMPACT_ATOMS: atom_id res chain seq x y z
N LYS A 1 1.60 -8.78 -30.15
CA LYS A 1 1.33 -8.07 -28.90
C LYS A 1 0.51 -6.85 -29.20
N ASP A 2 -0.51 -6.74 -28.54
CA ASP A 2 -1.82 -6.26 -28.96
C ASP A 2 -2.21 -4.90 -28.39
N TRP A 3 -1.25 -4.01 -28.21
CA TRP A 3 -1.50 -2.63 -27.82
C TRP A 3 -1.81 -1.76 -29.04
N ILE A 4 -2.85 -0.94 -28.96
CA ILE A 4 -3.22 0.03 -29.98
C ILE A 4 -2.92 1.42 -29.46
N ALA A 5 -2.25 2.25 -30.27
CA ALA A 5 -2.04 3.65 -29.96
C ALA A 5 -3.37 4.41 -29.93
N MET A 6 -3.63 5.12 -28.86
CA MET A 6 -4.75 6.05 -28.77
C MET A 6 -4.31 7.40 -29.31
N ARG A 7 -5.14 8.04 -30.12
CA ARG A 7 -4.84 9.33 -30.76
C ARG A 7 -5.97 10.34 -30.52
N SER A 8 -5.59 11.60 -30.36
CA SER A 8 -6.50 12.74 -30.42
C SER A 8 -6.06 13.61 -31.58
N GLY A 9 -6.79 13.54 -32.71
CA GLY A 9 -6.34 14.12 -33.97
C GLY A 9 -5.11 13.41 -34.53
N GLU A 10 -4.04 14.15 -34.81
CA GLU A 10 -2.77 13.58 -35.27
C GLU A 10 -1.81 13.21 -34.13
N GLU A 11 -2.15 13.58 -32.90
CA GLU A 11 -1.30 13.40 -31.74
C GLU A 11 -1.57 12.06 -31.06
N GLU A 12 -0.50 11.30 -30.76
CA GLU A 12 -0.58 10.06 -30.03
C GLU A 12 -0.64 10.37 -28.54
N ILE A 13 -1.73 9.96 -27.87
CA ILE A 13 -2.01 10.26 -26.46
C ILE A 13 -1.86 9.05 -25.53
N GLY A 14 -1.58 7.89 -26.04
CA GLY A 14 -1.35 6.69 -25.22
C GLY A 14 -1.56 5.37 -25.95
N TRP A 15 -1.52 4.29 -25.22
CA TRP A 15 -1.66 2.92 -25.72
C TRP A 15 -2.69 2.16 -24.91
N MET A 16 -3.52 1.32 -25.57
CA MET A 16 -4.51 0.50 -24.92
C MET A 16 -4.57 -0.93 -25.50
N LEU A 17 -5.10 -1.85 -24.73
CA LEU A 17 -5.41 -3.19 -25.22
C LEU A 17 -6.66 -3.13 -26.12
N PRO A 18 -6.68 -3.84 -27.27
CA PRO A 18 -7.74 -3.74 -28.28
C PRO A 18 -9.16 -4.08 -27.82
N LYS A 19 -9.30 -4.80 -26.72
CA LYS A 19 -10.59 -5.26 -26.19
C LYS A 19 -11.05 -4.52 -24.94
N THR A 20 -10.30 -3.51 -24.50
CA THR A 20 -10.69 -2.69 -23.35
C THR A 20 -11.43 -1.48 -23.87
N PRO A 21 -12.74 -1.29 -23.59
CA PRO A 21 -13.41 -0.05 -23.90
C PRO A 21 -12.66 1.08 -23.19
N ALA A 22 -12.37 2.18 -23.89
CA ALA A 22 -11.74 3.35 -23.30
C ALA A 22 -12.65 3.84 -22.17
N PRO A 23 -12.24 3.73 -20.89
CA PRO A 23 -13.15 4.03 -19.77
C PRO A 23 -13.40 5.53 -19.62
N PHE A 24 -12.61 6.37 -20.28
CA PHE A 24 -12.71 7.84 -20.16
C PHE A 24 -12.38 8.53 -21.49
N PRO A 25 -13.03 9.66 -21.80
CA PRO A 25 -12.59 10.51 -22.91
C PRO A 25 -11.23 11.10 -22.52
N ALA A 26 -10.22 10.79 -23.33
CA ALA A 26 -8.88 11.39 -23.31
C ALA A 26 -8.26 11.57 -21.91
N VAL A 27 -7.67 10.52 -21.37
CA VAL A 27 -6.61 10.71 -20.37
C VAL A 27 -5.34 11.08 -21.15
N GLU A 28 -4.84 12.30 -20.96
CA GLU A 28 -3.50 12.63 -21.42
C GLU A 28 -2.49 11.78 -20.67
N TYR A 29 -1.98 10.74 -21.30
CA TYR A 29 -0.77 10.08 -20.86
C TYR A 29 0.40 10.92 -21.33
N ILE A 30 1.01 11.64 -20.41
CA ILE A 30 2.30 12.25 -20.64
C ILE A 30 3.29 11.09 -20.71
N HIS A 31 3.76 10.74 -21.90
CA HIS A 31 4.95 9.91 -22.03
C HIS A 31 6.08 10.61 -21.28
N PRO A 32 6.75 9.98 -20.34
CA PRO A 32 8.02 10.50 -19.87
C PRO A 32 8.97 10.44 -21.08
N SER A 33 9.13 11.56 -21.78
CA SER A 33 10.25 11.74 -22.68
C SER A 33 11.53 11.70 -21.83
N GLU A 34 12.63 11.22 -22.38
CA GLU A 34 13.94 11.24 -21.69
C GLU A 34 14.35 12.67 -21.25
N ASP A 35 13.67 13.67 -21.79
CA ASP A 35 13.84 15.09 -21.48
C ASP A 35 12.77 15.67 -20.54
N PHE A 36 11.98 14.82 -19.83
CA PHE A 36 11.01 15.29 -18.86
C PHE A 36 11.74 15.91 -17.66
N THR A 37 11.97 17.21 -17.75
CA THR A 37 12.33 18.00 -16.58
C THR A 37 11.02 18.36 -15.88
N PRO A 38 10.78 17.91 -14.63
CA PRO A 38 9.57 18.27 -13.89
C PRO A 38 9.49 19.79 -13.84
N ARG A 39 8.53 20.38 -14.56
CA ARG A 39 8.30 21.81 -14.49
C ARG A 39 7.73 22.11 -13.12
N GLU A 40 8.47 22.91 -12.37
CA GLU A 40 8.02 23.56 -11.15
C GLU A 40 7.30 22.61 -10.16
N LEU A 41 8.07 21.90 -9.39
CA LEU A 41 7.53 21.27 -8.19
C LEU A 41 6.89 22.39 -7.35
N SER A 42 5.63 22.19 -6.94
CA SER A 42 4.87 23.14 -6.11
C SER A 42 5.42 23.27 -4.67
N PHE A 43 6.60 22.71 -4.40
CA PHE A 43 7.23 22.66 -3.08
C PHE A 43 8.75 22.72 -3.21
N SER A 44 9.42 23.21 -2.15
CA SER A 44 10.88 23.20 -2.05
C SER A 44 11.39 21.78 -1.79
N LEU A 45 12.45 21.37 -2.48
CA LEU A 45 13.13 20.08 -2.24
C LEU A 45 13.86 20.04 -0.89
N GLU A 46 14.09 21.16 -0.23
CA GLU A 46 14.83 21.23 1.04
C GLU A 46 14.21 20.41 2.17
N ASN A 47 12.88 20.24 2.18
CA ASN A 47 12.15 19.51 3.20
C ASN A 47 11.51 18.23 2.67
N THR A 48 12.00 17.68 1.55
CA THR A 48 11.48 16.46 0.96
C THR A 48 12.41 15.27 1.19
N SER A 49 11.80 14.08 1.26
CA SER A 49 12.52 12.81 1.11
C SER A 49 12.43 12.35 -0.33
N HIS A 50 13.56 11.87 -0.85
CA HIS A 50 13.63 11.23 -2.15
C HIS A 50 13.21 9.76 -2.02
N TYR A 51 12.34 9.32 -2.89
CA TYR A 51 11.90 7.93 -3.05
C TYR A 51 12.42 7.42 -4.38
N ASP A 52 12.26 6.14 -4.67
CA ASP A 52 12.67 5.55 -5.95
C ASP A 52 12.06 6.31 -7.14
N GLU A 53 10.80 6.73 -6.98
CA GLU A 53 10.05 7.53 -7.94
C GLU A 53 9.48 8.79 -7.26
N GLY A 54 10.21 9.90 -7.39
CA GLY A 54 9.72 11.21 -6.95
C GLY A 54 10.10 11.64 -5.54
N TYR A 55 9.47 12.73 -5.11
CA TYR A 55 9.77 13.43 -3.87
C TYR A 55 8.50 13.73 -3.10
N MET A 56 8.52 13.57 -1.79
CA MET A 56 7.43 13.99 -0.91
C MET A 56 7.96 14.60 0.38
N THR A 57 7.23 15.56 0.91
CA THR A 57 7.43 16.01 2.29
C THR A 57 6.86 15.00 3.28
N VAL A 58 7.31 15.05 4.53
CA VAL A 58 6.72 14.23 5.62
C VAL A 58 5.22 14.51 5.76
N GLU A 59 4.80 15.76 5.58
CA GLU A 59 3.39 16.14 5.63
C GLU A 59 2.58 15.46 4.51
N GLN A 60 3.09 15.47 3.27
CA GLN A 60 2.44 14.80 2.14
C GLN A 60 2.31 13.29 2.36
N VAL A 61 3.35 12.64 2.88
CA VAL A 61 3.30 11.21 3.23
C VAL A 61 2.22 10.94 4.29
N ASN A 62 2.14 11.78 5.34
CA ASN A 62 1.12 11.66 6.37
C ASN A 62 -0.29 11.86 5.82
N LEU A 63 -0.49 12.83 4.92
CA LEU A 63 -1.77 13.08 4.28
C LEU A 63 -2.19 11.89 3.40
N LEU A 64 -1.27 11.31 2.62
CA LEU A 64 -1.52 10.11 1.83
C LEU A 64 -1.99 8.95 2.72
N PHE A 65 -1.24 8.64 3.78
CA PHE A 65 -1.62 7.58 4.70
C PHE A 65 -2.96 7.83 5.40
N LYS A 66 -3.27 9.08 5.71
CA LYS A 66 -4.56 9.46 6.32
C LYS A 66 -5.73 9.29 5.34
N THR A 67 -5.50 9.58 4.05
CA THR A 67 -6.54 9.56 3.00
C THR A 67 -6.80 8.15 2.47
N MET A 68 -5.86 7.22 2.62
CA MET A 68 -6.04 5.85 2.13
C MET A 68 -7.29 5.18 2.75
N PRO A 69 -8.22 4.65 1.94
CA PRO A 69 -9.44 3.98 2.41
C PRO A 69 -9.15 2.54 2.88
N LEU A 70 -8.11 2.38 3.67
CA LEU A 70 -7.67 1.09 4.21
C LEU A 70 -6.88 1.30 5.51
N ASP A 71 -6.84 0.29 6.33
CA ASP A 71 -5.97 0.23 7.50
C ASP A 71 -4.64 -0.40 7.13
N LEU A 72 -3.56 0.28 7.42
CA LEU A 72 -2.21 -0.22 7.23
C LEU A 72 -1.49 -0.27 8.58
N THR A 73 -0.77 -1.35 8.83
CA THR A 73 0.12 -1.49 9.99
C THR A 73 1.45 -2.07 9.50
N TYR A 74 2.56 -1.47 9.90
CA TYR A 74 3.89 -2.02 9.65
C TYR A 74 4.50 -2.54 10.93
N VAL A 75 4.97 -3.79 10.87
CA VAL A 75 5.67 -4.50 11.93
C VAL A 75 7.08 -4.78 11.44
N ASP A 76 8.09 -4.47 12.25
CA ASP A 76 9.50 -4.66 11.91
C ASP A 76 9.95 -6.14 11.96
N GLU A 77 11.21 -6.38 11.65
CA GLU A 77 11.84 -7.70 11.69
C GLU A 77 11.92 -8.33 13.08
N ASN A 78 11.71 -7.53 14.15
CA ASN A 78 11.67 -7.95 15.55
C ASN A 78 10.24 -8.16 16.08
N ASP A 79 9.26 -8.24 15.16
CA ASP A 79 7.84 -8.40 15.45
C ASP A 79 7.23 -7.24 16.27
N ARG A 80 7.78 -6.01 16.14
CA ARG A 80 7.27 -4.83 16.82
C ARG A 80 6.51 -3.93 15.86
N VAL A 81 5.35 -3.48 16.30
CA VAL A 81 4.58 -2.47 15.56
C VAL A 81 5.32 -1.14 15.60
N ILE A 82 5.75 -0.64 14.45
CA ILE A 82 6.47 0.64 14.35
C ILE A 82 5.67 1.72 13.64
N PHE A 83 4.64 1.34 12.89
CA PHE A 83 3.79 2.29 12.20
C PHE A 83 2.37 1.75 12.01
N TYR A 84 1.39 2.62 12.04
CA TYR A 84 0.05 2.42 11.48
C TYR A 84 -0.49 3.74 10.93
N ASN A 85 -1.25 3.68 9.82
CA ASN A 85 -1.89 4.88 9.31
C ASN A 85 -3.09 5.26 10.18
N ARG A 86 -3.38 6.56 10.26
CA ARG A 86 -4.49 7.11 11.02
C ARG A 86 -5.58 7.56 10.05
N GLY A 87 -6.38 6.60 9.56
CA GLY A 87 -7.58 6.90 8.80
C GLY A 87 -8.70 7.45 9.70
N GLU A 88 -9.72 8.06 9.09
CA GLU A 88 -10.87 8.61 9.83
C GLU A 88 -11.69 7.49 10.49
N GLU A 89 -11.87 6.37 9.78
CA GLU A 89 -12.62 5.20 10.26
C GLU A 89 -11.80 3.92 10.10
N ARG A 90 -11.02 3.59 11.13
CA ARG A 90 -10.32 2.29 11.13
C ARG A 90 -11.28 1.14 11.45
N VAL A 91 -11.10 0.04 10.72
CA VAL A 91 -11.77 -1.24 11.02
C VAL A 91 -11.38 -1.74 12.40
N PHE A 92 -10.06 -1.74 12.68
CA PHE A 92 -9.52 -2.12 13.98
C PHE A 92 -8.96 -0.90 14.70
N PRO A 93 -9.62 -0.40 15.74
CA PRO A 93 -9.12 0.73 16.52
C PRO A 93 -7.70 0.49 17.05
N ARG A 94 -6.86 1.49 16.96
CA ARG A 94 -5.48 1.48 17.48
C ARG A 94 -5.26 2.70 18.38
N SER A 95 -4.42 2.54 19.39
CA SER A 95 -3.95 3.64 20.23
C SER A 95 -2.45 3.83 20.07
N ALA A 96 -1.94 5.02 20.40
CA ALA A 96 -0.50 5.31 20.32
C ALA A 96 0.35 4.32 21.15
N GLY A 97 -0.19 3.74 22.20
CA GLY A 97 0.49 2.75 23.06
C GLY A 97 0.80 1.41 22.37
N ILE A 98 0.36 1.21 21.11
CA ILE A 98 0.73 0.00 20.35
C ILE A 98 2.12 0.11 19.72
N ILE A 99 2.63 1.33 19.50
CA ILE A 99 3.96 1.55 18.92
C ILE A 99 5.05 0.96 19.83
N GLY A 100 5.93 0.16 19.26
CA GLY A 100 6.98 -0.58 19.96
C GLY A 100 6.52 -1.90 20.61
N ARG A 101 5.20 -2.18 20.63
CA ARG A 101 4.66 -3.41 21.22
C ARG A 101 4.87 -4.59 20.28
N GLU A 102 5.22 -5.74 20.84
CA GLU A 102 5.28 -6.98 20.07
C GLU A 102 3.88 -7.45 19.64
N VAL A 103 3.79 -7.92 18.40
CA VAL A 103 2.54 -8.35 17.74
C VAL A 103 1.76 -9.37 18.56
N LYS A 104 2.45 -10.27 19.26
CA LYS A 104 1.79 -11.28 20.11
C LYS A 104 0.89 -10.69 21.20
N PHE A 105 1.17 -9.44 21.64
CA PHE A 105 0.37 -8.73 22.63
C PHE A 105 -0.70 -7.81 22.01
N CYS A 106 -0.76 -7.76 20.69
CA CYS A 106 -1.71 -6.93 19.94
C CYS A 106 -2.93 -7.72 19.44
N HIS A 107 -2.90 -9.05 19.58
CA HIS A 107 -3.93 -9.95 19.06
C HIS A 107 -4.59 -10.77 20.18
N PRO A 108 -5.90 -11.02 20.07
CA PRO A 108 -6.58 -11.91 21.02
C PRO A 108 -6.05 -13.35 20.90
N PRO A 109 -6.15 -14.15 21.99
CA PRO A 109 -5.61 -15.51 22.01
C PRO A 109 -6.02 -16.42 20.85
N LYS A 110 -7.25 -16.25 20.34
CA LYS A 110 -7.78 -17.06 19.22
C LYS A 110 -7.11 -16.78 17.86
N SER A 111 -6.48 -15.62 17.66
CA SER A 111 -5.87 -15.23 16.39
C SER A 111 -4.35 -15.09 16.44
N VAL A 112 -3.76 -14.93 17.63
CA VAL A 112 -2.31 -14.71 17.79
C VAL A 112 -1.48 -15.83 17.14
N GLY A 113 -1.87 -17.08 17.29
CA GLY A 113 -1.16 -18.23 16.71
C GLY A 113 -1.11 -18.18 15.17
N THR A 114 -2.20 -17.77 14.52
CA THR A 114 -2.23 -17.60 13.06
C THR A 114 -1.30 -16.51 12.62
N VAL A 115 -1.30 -15.37 13.30
CA VAL A 115 -0.43 -14.22 12.95
C VAL A 115 1.03 -14.61 13.14
N LEU A 116 1.42 -15.20 14.28
CA LEU A 116 2.81 -15.60 14.51
C LEU A 116 3.30 -16.63 13.49
N ARG A 117 2.43 -17.53 13.04
CA ARG A 117 2.77 -18.49 11.98
C ARG A 117 3.03 -17.75 10.65
N ILE A 118 2.22 -16.77 10.29
CA ILE A 118 2.43 -15.95 9.09
C ILE A 118 3.79 -15.24 9.15
N LEU A 119 4.11 -14.61 10.28
CA LEU A 119 5.40 -13.93 10.47
C LEU A 119 6.58 -14.91 10.34
N ASP A 120 6.48 -16.10 10.91
CA ASP A 120 7.51 -17.13 10.84
C ASP A 120 7.71 -17.65 9.39
N GLU A 121 6.61 -17.92 8.66
CA GLU A 121 6.65 -18.31 7.26
C GLU A 121 7.31 -17.23 6.38
N PHE A 122 7.03 -15.96 6.65
CA PHE A 122 7.63 -14.83 5.93
C PHE A 122 9.12 -14.67 6.27
N ARG A 123 9.50 -14.80 7.54
CA ARG A 123 10.90 -14.74 7.99
C ARG A 123 11.73 -15.86 7.38
N LYS A 124 11.17 -17.07 7.29
CA LYS A 124 11.81 -18.22 6.63
C LYS A 124 11.83 -18.13 5.10
N GLY A 125 11.11 -17.19 4.51
CA GLY A 125 11.01 -17.04 3.07
C GLY A 125 10.15 -18.10 2.36
N THR A 126 9.39 -18.90 3.11
CA THR A 126 8.51 -19.94 2.55
C THR A 126 7.24 -19.33 1.93
N LYS A 127 6.87 -18.11 2.38
CA LYS A 127 5.81 -17.30 1.79
C LYS A 127 6.20 -15.83 1.77
N SER A 128 5.55 -15.05 0.91
CA SER A 128 5.69 -13.59 0.85
C SER A 128 4.36 -12.86 1.01
N GLU A 129 3.24 -13.58 0.93
CA GLU A 129 1.91 -13.05 1.14
C GLU A 129 1.01 -14.05 1.86
N SER A 130 0.00 -13.53 2.53
CA SER A 130 -1.10 -14.30 3.12
C SER A 130 -2.34 -13.42 3.15
N SER A 131 -3.50 -13.99 2.81
CA SER A 131 -4.74 -13.24 2.84
C SER A 131 -5.92 -14.10 3.28
N PHE A 132 -6.87 -13.45 3.93
CA PHE A 132 -8.15 -14.05 4.31
C PHE A 132 -9.16 -12.94 4.58
N TRP A 133 -10.42 -13.31 4.71
CA TRP A 133 -11.49 -12.39 5.12
C TRP A 133 -12.18 -12.87 6.37
N ILE A 134 -12.74 -11.92 7.10
CA ILE A 134 -13.53 -12.19 8.31
C ILE A 134 -14.81 -11.36 8.30
N ASN A 135 -15.85 -11.88 8.93
CA ASN A 135 -16.99 -11.05 9.29
C ASN A 135 -16.71 -10.39 10.65
N TYR A 136 -16.75 -9.08 10.67
CA TYR A 136 -16.51 -8.28 11.87
C TYR A 136 -17.51 -7.14 11.96
N LYS A 137 -18.38 -7.17 12.97
CA LYS A 137 -19.45 -6.16 13.20
C LYS A 137 -20.27 -5.90 11.94
N GLU A 138 -20.81 -6.95 11.35
CA GLU A 138 -21.65 -6.91 10.13
C GLU A 138 -20.92 -6.41 8.86
N ARG A 139 -19.60 -6.27 8.92
CA ARG A 139 -18.75 -5.91 7.78
C ARG A 139 -17.93 -7.10 7.32
N LEU A 140 -17.71 -7.18 6.02
CA LEU A 140 -16.77 -8.13 5.43
C LEU A 140 -15.41 -7.48 5.30
N ILE A 141 -14.46 -7.92 6.11
CA ILE A 141 -13.12 -7.35 6.18
C ILE A 141 -12.12 -8.26 5.47
N TYR A 142 -11.44 -7.73 4.47
CA TYR A 142 -10.35 -8.41 3.77
C TYR A 142 -9.02 -8.02 4.40
N ILE A 143 -8.28 -9.00 4.89
CA ILE A 143 -7.01 -8.82 5.58
C ILE A 143 -5.91 -9.45 4.73
N ARG A 144 -4.86 -8.70 4.48
CA ARG A 144 -3.69 -9.12 3.70
C ARG A 144 -2.42 -8.83 4.46
N TYR A 145 -1.49 -9.75 4.37
CA TYR A 145 -0.13 -9.62 4.91
C TYR A 145 0.86 -9.76 3.78
N PHE A 146 1.88 -8.89 3.75
CA PHE A 146 2.96 -8.93 2.78
C PHE A 146 4.29 -8.81 3.50
N ALA A 147 5.22 -9.73 3.18
CA ALA A 147 6.58 -9.65 3.68
C ALA A 147 7.30 -8.45 3.05
N VAL A 148 7.87 -7.60 3.89
CA VAL A 148 8.76 -6.51 3.46
C VAL A 148 10.17 -7.05 3.39
N ARG A 149 10.86 -6.81 2.28
CA ARG A 149 12.24 -7.25 2.05
C ARG A 149 13.05 -6.10 1.46
N ASP A 150 14.34 -6.05 1.81
CA ASP A 150 15.27 -5.13 1.17
C ASP A 150 15.71 -5.63 -0.23
N ALA A 151 16.59 -4.88 -0.89
CA ALA A 151 17.11 -5.20 -2.22
C ALA A 151 17.83 -6.56 -2.26
N ASP A 152 18.45 -6.96 -1.16
CA ASP A 152 19.13 -8.25 -0.99
C ASP A 152 18.19 -9.39 -0.57
N LYS A 153 16.86 -9.10 -0.56
CA LYS A 153 15.78 -10.02 -0.17
C LYS A 153 15.77 -10.41 1.32
N ASN A 154 16.51 -9.70 2.17
CA ASN A 154 16.44 -9.93 3.61
C ASN A 154 15.09 -9.46 4.16
N TYR A 155 14.52 -10.23 5.07
CA TYR A 155 13.27 -9.90 5.74
C TYR A 155 13.43 -8.66 6.62
N LYS A 156 12.57 -7.66 6.41
CA LYS A 156 12.53 -6.39 7.14
C LYS A 156 11.23 -6.18 7.89
N GLY A 157 10.36 -7.16 7.87
CA GLY A 157 9.10 -7.09 8.57
C GLY A 157 7.91 -7.42 7.70
N VAL A 158 6.73 -6.97 8.11
CA VAL A 158 5.47 -7.25 7.44
C VAL A 158 4.57 -6.03 7.41
N ILE A 159 3.86 -5.85 6.31
CA ILE A 159 2.73 -4.94 6.21
C ILE A 159 1.43 -5.75 6.35
N GLU A 160 0.56 -5.34 7.28
CA GLU A 160 -0.84 -5.76 7.36
C GLU A 160 -1.71 -4.69 6.71
N ILE A 161 -2.57 -5.09 5.80
CA ILE A 161 -3.58 -4.24 5.18
C ILE A 161 -4.95 -4.84 5.50
N SER A 162 -5.83 -4.03 6.09
CA SER A 162 -7.23 -4.41 6.34
C SER A 162 -8.16 -3.44 5.64
N GLN A 163 -9.10 -3.96 4.89
CA GLN A 163 -10.04 -3.19 4.10
C GLN A 163 -11.46 -3.70 4.31
N ASP A 164 -12.40 -2.79 4.54
CA ASP A 164 -13.82 -3.10 4.45
C ASP A 164 -14.19 -3.26 2.98
N ILE A 165 -14.70 -4.43 2.63
CA ILE A 165 -15.12 -4.77 1.26
C ILE A 165 -16.63 -5.06 1.19
N THR A 166 -17.39 -4.68 2.21
CA THR A 166 -18.83 -4.96 2.30
C THR A 166 -19.59 -4.46 1.08
N ASP A 167 -19.26 -3.26 0.62
CA ASP A 167 -19.92 -2.60 -0.51
C ASP A 167 -19.19 -2.80 -1.85
N ILE A 168 -18.10 -3.55 -1.86
CA ILE A 168 -17.38 -3.89 -3.10
C ILE A 168 -18.05 -5.13 -3.70
N LYS A 169 -18.79 -4.93 -4.81
CA LYS A 169 -19.48 -5.96 -5.56
C LYS A 169 -18.78 -6.26 -6.88
#